data_fa34e068f168c8ac1696da76404d5af7
#
_entry.id   fa34e068f168c8ac1696da76404d5af7
#
_cell.length_a   1.000
_cell.length_b   1.000
_cell.length_c   1.000
_cell.angle_alpha   90.00
_cell.angle_beta   90.00
_cell.angle_gamma   90.00
#
_symmetry.space_group_name_H-M   'P 1'
#
loop_
_entity.id
_entity.type
_entity.pdbx_description
1 polymer ?
#
loop_
_entity_poly.entity_id
_entity_poly.type
_entity_poly.pdbx_seq_one_letter_code
_entity_poly.pdbx_strand_id
1 'polypeptide(L)'
;MYKRALGLDPGRELRGQPGTLERFADELRMPADLLIEQFSRSGVRLGPQDQVSPSAKDTLLAFLRALHGSGHGNPVTHYSHETPAQREIEIVQDVNEELVRSLAVDPTLMYSLAPRKFEEVVAFLFEKRGWEVRLTPSSRDGGFDFFAELRNPLSSFLVLGECKRYSRDRKVGVEIVRGLHSVTETNKAHQGIVITSSFFTAGAVEYQRVLGPKMGLKDYDDLVAWLQTFRT
;
A
#
# COMPACT_ATOMS: atom_id res chain seq x y z
N MET A 1 3.89 29.16 0.79
CA MET A 1 3.03 28.48 1.80
C MET A 1 2.50 27.11 1.32
N TYR A 2 3.13 26.47 0.32
CA TYR A 2 2.67 25.21 -0.32
C TYR A 2 3.42 23.94 0.14
N LYS A 3 4.49 24.07 0.95
CA LYS A 3 5.36 22.94 1.36
C LYS A 3 4.85 22.12 2.57
N ARG A 4 3.79 22.56 3.23
CA ARG A 4 3.27 21.88 4.45
C ARG A 4 2.17 20.85 4.19
N ALA A 5 1.66 20.76 2.95
CA ALA A 5 0.54 19.87 2.61
C ALA A 5 0.95 18.48 2.08
N LEU A 6 2.26 18.22 1.84
CA LEU A 6 2.73 16.97 1.22
C LEU A 6 3.48 16.02 2.16
N GLY A 7 3.52 16.29 3.49
CA GLY A 7 4.16 15.39 4.45
C GLY A 7 5.63 15.08 4.11
N LEU A 8 6.37 16.07 3.58
CA LEU A 8 7.77 15.91 3.25
C LEU A 8 8.57 15.89 4.56
N ASP A 9 9.18 14.76 4.85
CA ASP A 9 10.22 14.65 5.87
C ASP A 9 11.36 15.63 5.50
N PRO A 10 11.65 16.66 6.33
CA PRO A 10 12.64 17.68 6.01
C PRO A 10 14.09 17.16 6.00
N GLY A 11 14.32 15.88 6.31
CA GLY A 11 15.65 15.27 6.38
C GLY A 11 15.96 14.26 5.26
N ARG A 12 15.03 13.95 4.35
CA ARG A 12 15.30 13.00 3.28
C ARG A 12 16.03 13.68 2.13
N GLU A 13 17.28 13.32 1.88
CA GLU A 13 17.97 13.66 0.65
C GLU A 13 17.27 12.97 -0.54
N LEU A 14 16.67 13.77 -1.40
CA LEU A 14 16.04 13.29 -2.62
C LEU A 14 17.11 12.87 -3.64
N ARG A 15 16.92 11.75 -4.32
CA ARG A 15 17.85 11.23 -5.32
C ARG A 15 17.84 12.08 -6.58
N GLY A 16 18.96 12.12 -7.28
CA GLY A 16 19.13 12.85 -8.55
C GLY A 16 19.26 14.36 -8.41
N GLN A 17 19.72 14.99 -9.49
CA GLN A 17 19.87 16.45 -9.55
C GLN A 17 18.50 17.14 -9.77
N PRO A 18 18.33 18.38 -9.30
CA PRO A 18 17.09 19.13 -9.52
C PRO A 18 16.68 19.17 -10.98
N GLY A 19 15.43 18.83 -11.29
CA GLY A 19 14.87 18.83 -12.62
C GLY A 19 15.05 17.55 -13.41
N THR A 20 15.86 16.58 -12.96
CA THR A 20 16.01 15.28 -13.63
C THR A 20 14.78 14.39 -13.40
N LEU A 21 14.61 13.39 -14.25
CA LEU A 21 13.52 12.40 -14.13
C LEU A 21 13.64 11.61 -12.83
N GLU A 22 14.85 11.24 -12.43
CA GLU A 22 15.09 10.54 -11.15
C GLU A 22 14.63 11.39 -9.95
N ARG A 23 14.95 12.69 -9.97
CA ARG A 23 14.49 13.63 -8.96
C ARG A 23 12.98 13.79 -8.96
N PHE A 24 12.39 13.90 -10.14
CA PHE A 24 10.95 14.01 -10.31
C PHE A 24 10.22 12.74 -9.87
N ALA A 25 10.77 11.56 -10.15
CA ALA A 25 10.26 10.29 -9.66
C ALA A 25 10.29 10.22 -8.12
N ASP A 26 11.39 10.67 -7.51
CA ASP A 26 11.53 10.69 -6.05
C ASP A 26 10.57 11.70 -5.38
N GLU A 27 10.32 12.84 -6.01
CA GLU A 27 9.28 13.82 -5.60
C GLU A 27 7.87 13.23 -5.67
N LEU A 28 7.58 12.41 -6.69
CA LEU A 28 6.31 11.70 -6.85
C LEU A 28 6.23 10.41 -6.03
N ARG A 29 7.30 10.04 -5.31
CA ARG A 29 7.44 8.78 -4.57
C ARG A 29 7.23 7.55 -5.45
N MET A 30 7.70 7.62 -6.69
CA MET A 30 7.62 6.55 -7.69
C MET A 30 9.01 6.00 -8.01
N PRO A 31 9.13 4.70 -8.36
CA PRO A 31 10.33 4.19 -9.03
C PRO A 31 10.59 4.92 -10.35
N ALA A 32 11.86 5.28 -10.61
CA ALA A 32 12.22 6.05 -11.80
C ALA A 32 11.94 5.30 -13.11
N ASP A 33 12.13 3.99 -13.13
CA ASP A 33 11.82 3.09 -14.25
C ASP A 33 10.33 3.09 -14.62
N LEU A 34 9.45 3.13 -13.64
CA LEU A 34 8.01 3.25 -13.86
C LEU A 34 7.64 4.61 -14.49
N LEU A 35 8.27 5.68 -14.04
CA LEU A 35 8.04 7.01 -14.61
C LEU A 35 8.60 7.11 -16.04
N ILE A 36 9.76 6.48 -16.31
CA ILE A 36 10.33 6.35 -17.66
C ILE A 36 9.34 5.66 -18.60
N GLU A 37 8.74 4.56 -18.14
CA GLU A 37 7.74 3.83 -18.92
C GLU A 37 6.52 4.71 -19.25
N GLN A 38 6.01 5.48 -18.30
CA GLN A 38 4.88 6.39 -18.53
C GLN A 38 5.21 7.49 -19.54
N PHE A 39 6.38 8.08 -19.44
CA PHE A 39 6.86 9.04 -20.45
C PHE A 39 6.98 8.39 -21.83
N SER A 40 7.54 7.20 -21.93
CA SER A 40 7.65 6.46 -23.18
C SER A 40 6.29 6.20 -23.82
N ARG A 41 5.29 5.85 -23.04
CA ARG A 41 3.89 5.66 -23.48
C ARG A 41 3.24 6.95 -23.95
N SER A 42 3.60 8.08 -23.37
CA SER A 42 3.14 9.40 -23.81
C SER A 42 3.86 9.92 -25.07
N GLY A 43 4.82 9.14 -25.60
CA GLY A 43 5.64 9.50 -26.77
C GLY A 43 6.91 10.28 -26.43
N VAL A 44 7.22 10.47 -25.15
CA VAL A 44 8.42 11.17 -24.68
C VAL A 44 9.43 10.16 -24.16
N ARG A 45 10.63 10.11 -24.75
CA ARG A 45 11.71 9.23 -24.28
C ARG A 45 12.66 10.01 -23.40
N LEU A 46 12.77 9.61 -22.13
CA LEU A 46 13.65 10.20 -21.13
C LEU A 46 14.37 9.08 -20.37
N GLY A 47 15.67 9.31 -20.09
CA GLY A 47 16.45 8.50 -19.16
C GLY A 47 16.40 9.07 -17.74
N PRO A 48 16.94 8.32 -16.74
CA PRO A 48 16.88 8.73 -15.32
C PRO A 48 17.51 10.10 -15.04
N GLN A 49 18.57 10.45 -15.78
CA GLN A 49 19.33 11.69 -15.60
C GLN A 49 18.90 12.83 -16.56
N ASP A 50 17.93 12.56 -17.43
CA ASP A 50 17.44 13.57 -18.37
C ASP A 50 16.59 14.62 -17.66
N GLN A 51 16.67 15.85 -18.12
CA GLN A 51 15.87 16.96 -17.61
C GLN A 51 14.42 16.81 -18.07
N VAL A 52 13.49 16.84 -17.14
CA VAL A 52 12.06 16.83 -17.44
C VAL A 52 11.58 18.24 -17.73
N SER A 53 11.48 18.58 -19.00
CA SER A 53 11.00 19.89 -19.42
C SER A 53 9.53 20.11 -19.06
N PRO A 54 9.08 21.37 -18.91
CA PRO A 54 7.67 21.68 -18.72
C PRO A 54 6.77 21.08 -19.81
N SER A 55 7.21 21.13 -21.06
CA SER A 55 6.47 20.53 -22.19
C SER A 55 6.37 19.01 -22.11
N ALA A 56 7.39 18.34 -21.63
CA ALA A 56 7.33 16.89 -21.39
C ALA A 56 6.31 16.55 -20.31
N LYS A 57 6.27 17.33 -19.22
CA LYS A 57 5.26 17.18 -18.15
C LYS A 57 3.84 17.42 -18.69
N ASP A 58 3.65 18.46 -19.50
CA ASP A 58 2.36 18.76 -20.12
C ASP A 58 1.90 17.64 -21.06
N THR A 59 2.83 17.09 -21.87
CA THR A 59 2.55 15.94 -22.75
C THR A 59 2.11 14.72 -21.95
N LEU A 60 2.83 14.39 -20.87
CA LEU A 60 2.46 13.29 -19.99
C LEU A 60 1.08 13.54 -19.35
N LEU A 61 0.82 14.76 -18.85
CA LEU A 61 -0.45 15.11 -18.24
C LEU A 61 -1.61 15.07 -19.25
N ALA A 62 -1.39 15.51 -20.49
CA ALA A 62 -2.38 15.44 -21.56
C ALA A 62 -2.68 13.98 -21.93
N PHE A 63 -1.64 13.15 -22.04
CA PHE A 63 -1.78 11.70 -22.26
C PHE A 63 -2.57 11.03 -21.14
N LEU A 64 -2.24 11.32 -19.89
CA LEU A 64 -2.95 10.75 -18.74
C LEU A 64 -4.40 11.25 -18.67
N ARG A 65 -4.66 12.52 -18.98
CA ARG A 65 -6.04 13.05 -19.09
C ARG A 65 -6.81 12.39 -20.23
N ALA A 66 -6.18 12.14 -21.37
CA ALA A 66 -6.82 11.43 -22.48
C ALA A 66 -7.14 9.98 -22.11
N LEU A 67 -6.29 9.33 -21.31
CA LEU A 67 -6.56 8.00 -20.75
C LEU A 67 -7.70 8.01 -19.72
N HIS A 68 -7.88 9.10 -18.98
CA HIS A 68 -8.90 9.23 -17.92
C HIS A 68 -10.10 10.10 -18.31
N GLY A 69 -10.03 10.83 -19.43
CA GLY A 69 -10.99 11.88 -19.83
C GLY A 69 -12.04 11.48 -20.85
N SER A 70 -12.08 10.24 -21.30
CA SER A 70 -13.12 9.75 -22.22
C SER A 70 -14.10 8.89 -21.44
N GLY A 71 -15.05 9.52 -20.78
CA GLY A 71 -16.28 8.85 -20.43
C GLY A 71 -17.05 8.53 -21.72
N HIS A 72 -16.65 7.50 -22.46
CA HIS A 72 -17.41 6.61 -23.37
C HIS A 72 -16.41 5.77 -24.19
N GLY A 73 -16.24 4.53 -23.79
CA GLY A 73 -15.86 3.43 -24.67
C GLY A 73 -14.41 3.33 -25.09
N ASN A 74 -13.55 2.83 -24.26
CA ASN A 74 -12.77 1.60 -24.46
C ASN A 74 -11.92 1.31 -23.23
N PRO A 75 -11.71 0.08 -22.85
CA PRO A 75 -11.27 -0.23 -21.51
C PRO A 75 -9.76 0.05 -21.40
N VAL A 76 -9.37 1.23 -20.93
CA VAL A 76 -8.43 1.17 -19.85
C VAL A 76 -9.05 0.12 -18.96
N THR A 77 -8.35 -0.95 -18.70
CA THR A 77 -8.79 -1.90 -17.72
C THR A 77 -9.07 -1.07 -16.46
N HIS A 78 -10.26 -0.46 -16.40
CA HIS A 78 -10.97 -0.46 -15.18
C HIS A 78 -10.83 -1.92 -14.79
N TYR A 79 -9.99 -2.18 -13.81
CA TYR A 79 -10.37 -3.19 -12.90
C TYR A 79 -11.70 -2.65 -12.33
N SER A 80 -12.75 -2.63 -13.17
CA SER A 80 -14.06 -2.90 -12.69
C SER A 80 -13.86 -4.28 -12.10
N HIS A 81 -13.35 -4.26 -10.82
CA HIS A 81 -13.71 -5.29 -9.94
C HIS A 81 -15.23 -5.38 -10.10
N GLU A 82 -15.72 -6.24 -10.97
CA GLU A 82 -16.81 -7.04 -10.57
C GLU A 82 -16.31 -7.66 -9.28
N THR A 83 -16.41 -6.84 -8.23
CA THR A 83 -16.33 -7.32 -6.87
C THR A 83 -17.31 -8.45 -6.85
N PRO A 84 -16.86 -9.70 -6.60
CA PRO A 84 -17.79 -10.79 -6.52
C PRO A 84 -18.89 -10.32 -5.60
N ALA A 85 -20.07 -10.10 -6.16
CA ALA A 85 -21.30 -9.57 -5.60
C ALA A 85 -21.11 -8.82 -4.28
N GLN A 86 -21.01 -7.48 -4.36
CA GLN A 86 -21.29 -6.53 -3.27
C GLN A 86 -20.86 -7.03 -1.88
N ARG A 87 -19.56 -7.16 -1.68
CA ARG A 87 -19.02 -7.24 -0.33
C ARG A 87 -19.17 -5.83 0.24
N GLU A 88 -20.05 -5.68 1.20
CA GLU A 88 -20.10 -4.45 1.97
C GLU A 88 -18.73 -4.26 2.63
N ILE A 89 -18.07 -3.19 2.25
CA ILE A 89 -16.74 -2.82 2.75
C ILE A 89 -16.95 -1.63 3.66
N GLU A 90 -16.59 -1.79 4.91
CA GLU A 90 -16.64 -0.70 5.88
C GLU A 90 -15.43 0.21 5.71
N ILE A 91 -15.68 1.53 5.68
CA ILE A 91 -14.62 2.51 5.81
C ILE A 91 -14.20 2.53 7.29
N VAL A 92 -12.90 2.42 7.54
CA VAL A 92 -12.38 2.49 8.90
C VAL A 92 -12.53 3.91 9.43
N GLN A 93 -13.55 4.15 10.23
CA GLN A 93 -13.83 5.48 10.77
C GLN A 93 -13.44 5.67 12.25
N ASP A 94 -13.24 4.59 13.01
CA ASP A 94 -13.15 4.67 14.47
C ASP A 94 -12.06 3.82 15.12
N VAL A 95 -10.83 3.91 14.66
CA VAL A 95 -9.74 3.51 15.55
C VAL A 95 -9.44 4.66 16.49
N ASN A 96 -9.71 4.44 17.76
CA ASN A 96 -9.40 5.41 18.80
C ASN A 96 -7.90 5.71 18.79
N GLU A 97 -7.52 6.95 18.50
CA GLU A 97 -6.10 7.37 18.54
C GLU A 97 -5.45 7.09 19.90
N GLU A 98 -6.24 7.13 20.99
CA GLU A 98 -5.78 6.79 22.32
C GLU A 98 -5.37 5.32 22.45
N LEU A 99 -6.08 4.40 21.77
CA LEU A 99 -5.68 2.99 21.70
C LEU A 99 -4.32 2.85 21.01
N VAL A 100 -4.13 3.53 19.87
CA VAL A 100 -2.85 3.47 19.13
C VAL A 100 -1.71 4.07 19.94
N ARG A 101 -1.95 5.16 20.68
CA ARG A 101 -0.96 5.72 21.62
C ARG A 101 -0.64 4.73 22.76
N SER A 102 -1.65 4.06 23.30
CA SER A 102 -1.45 3.03 24.33
C SER A 102 -0.62 1.85 23.81
N LEU A 103 -0.89 1.40 22.57
CA LEU A 103 -0.10 0.38 21.89
C LEU A 103 1.34 0.85 21.58
N ALA A 104 1.54 2.13 21.33
CA ALA A 104 2.88 2.69 21.13
C ALA A 104 3.70 2.69 22.42
N VAL A 105 3.04 2.84 23.57
CA VAL A 105 3.67 2.74 24.92
C VAL A 105 3.92 1.29 25.30
N ASP A 106 2.91 0.45 25.16
CA ASP A 106 2.98 -1.00 25.45
C ASP A 106 2.46 -1.82 24.25
N PRO A 107 3.34 -2.20 23.32
CA PRO A 107 2.95 -3.01 22.17
C PRO A 107 2.41 -4.41 22.52
N THR A 108 2.68 -4.92 23.74
CA THR A 108 2.18 -6.23 24.14
C THR A 108 0.66 -6.28 24.26
N LEU A 109 0.02 -5.13 24.40
CA LEU A 109 -1.44 -5.03 24.41
C LEU A 109 -2.07 -5.51 23.10
N MET A 110 -1.32 -5.56 21.98
CA MET A 110 -1.80 -6.15 20.72
C MET A 110 -2.28 -7.60 20.90
N TYR A 111 -1.67 -8.36 21.81
CA TYR A 111 -2.06 -9.75 22.06
C TYR A 111 -3.44 -9.90 22.68
N SER A 112 -3.93 -8.86 23.38
CA SER A 112 -5.24 -8.87 24.04
C SER A 112 -6.38 -8.31 23.18
N LEU A 113 -6.06 -7.71 22.03
CA LEU A 113 -7.08 -7.17 21.13
C LEU A 113 -7.97 -8.30 20.58
N ALA A 114 -9.26 -8.02 20.39
CA ALA A 114 -10.10 -8.85 19.53
C ALA A 114 -9.55 -8.87 18.10
N PRO A 115 -9.70 -9.96 17.32
CA PRO A 115 -9.19 -10.01 15.95
C PRO A 115 -9.64 -8.82 15.10
N ARG A 116 -10.92 -8.48 15.09
CA ARG A 116 -11.45 -7.34 14.35
C ARG A 116 -10.81 -6.02 14.79
N LYS A 117 -10.61 -5.81 16.10
CA LYS A 117 -9.96 -4.60 16.59
C LYS A 117 -8.49 -4.51 16.15
N PHE A 118 -7.81 -5.63 16.01
CA PHE A 118 -6.45 -5.69 15.46
C PHE A 118 -6.44 -5.28 13.98
N GLU A 119 -7.41 -5.76 13.18
CA GLU A 119 -7.59 -5.37 11.78
C GLU A 119 -7.83 -3.85 11.66
N GLU A 120 -8.69 -3.27 12.52
CA GLU A 120 -8.95 -1.83 12.57
C GLU A 120 -7.70 -1.01 12.90
N VAL A 121 -6.88 -1.47 13.86
CA VAL A 121 -5.59 -0.86 14.19
C VAL A 121 -4.65 -0.87 12.98
N VAL A 122 -4.52 -2.00 12.30
CA VAL A 122 -3.69 -2.13 11.11
C VAL A 122 -4.18 -1.19 10.01
N ALA A 123 -5.48 -1.17 9.76
CA ALA A 123 -6.07 -0.28 8.77
C ALA A 123 -5.79 1.20 9.07
N PHE A 124 -5.96 1.63 10.32
CA PHE A 124 -5.61 2.98 10.77
C PHE A 124 -4.13 3.32 10.53
N LEU A 125 -3.22 2.37 10.78
CA LEU A 125 -1.79 2.57 10.54
C LEU A 125 -1.47 2.75 9.04
N PHE A 126 -2.23 2.12 8.16
CA PHE A 126 -2.15 2.34 6.71
C PHE A 126 -2.70 3.71 6.32
N GLU A 127 -3.87 4.11 6.86
CA GLU A 127 -4.48 5.41 6.58
C GLU A 127 -3.57 6.56 6.98
N LYS A 128 -2.93 6.47 8.15
CA LYS A 128 -1.95 7.48 8.61
C LYS A 128 -0.69 7.56 7.72
N ARG A 129 -0.50 6.57 6.83
CA ARG A 129 0.54 6.55 5.79
C ARG A 129 0.04 6.97 4.42
N GLY A 130 -1.21 7.46 4.35
CA GLY A 130 -1.79 8.00 3.13
C GLY A 130 -2.46 6.97 2.23
N TRP A 131 -2.76 5.77 2.73
CA TRP A 131 -3.55 4.77 2.02
C TRP A 131 -5.04 5.01 2.24
N GLU A 132 -5.84 4.79 1.22
CA GLU A 132 -7.29 4.65 1.35
C GLU A 132 -7.58 3.19 1.69
N VAL A 133 -8.13 2.93 2.90
CA VAL A 133 -8.32 1.57 3.41
C VAL A 133 -9.80 1.24 3.55
N ARG A 134 -10.15 -0.01 3.26
CA ARG A 134 -11.49 -0.55 3.48
C ARG A 134 -11.37 -1.95 4.04
N LEU A 135 -12.01 -2.16 5.19
CA LEU A 135 -12.11 -3.48 5.80
C LEU A 135 -13.20 -4.32 5.13
N THR A 136 -12.97 -5.62 5.02
CA THR A 136 -14.01 -6.56 4.59
C THR A 136 -14.97 -6.85 5.75
N PRO A 137 -16.25 -7.17 5.46
CA PRO A 137 -17.19 -7.58 6.49
C PRO A 137 -16.71 -8.87 7.19
N SER A 138 -16.87 -8.92 8.51
CA SER A 138 -16.45 -10.08 9.35
C SER A 138 -17.18 -11.39 9.00
N SER A 139 -18.30 -11.33 8.27
CA SER A 139 -19.15 -12.47 7.94
C SER A 139 -18.83 -13.16 6.60
N ARG A 140 -17.81 -12.68 5.86
CA ARG A 140 -17.48 -13.24 4.53
C ARG A 140 -16.00 -13.50 4.39
N ASP A 141 -15.69 -14.76 4.19
CA ASP A 141 -14.34 -15.27 4.00
C ASP A 141 -13.85 -15.02 2.57
N GLY A 142 -13.43 -13.79 2.29
CA GLY A 142 -12.84 -13.42 1.00
C GLY A 142 -11.38 -13.82 0.86
N GLY A 143 -10.80 -14.40 1.92
CA GLY A 143 -9.38 -14.72 1.97
C GLY A 143 -8.47 -13.51 2.17
N PHE A 144 -9.04 -12.37 2.60
CA PHE A 144 -8.31 -11.18 3.05
C PHE A 144 -9.22 -10.31 3.93
N ASP A 145 -8.63 -9.51 4.82
CA ASP A 145 -9.34 -8.72 5.83
C ASP A 145 -9.55 -7.27 5.41
N PHE A 146 -8.68 -6.75 4.56
CA PHE A 146 -8.83 -5.41 4.03
C PHE A 146 -8.18 -5.27 2.64
N PHE A 147 -8.57 -4.24 1.93
CA PHE A 147 -7.77 -3.71 0.84
C PHE A 147 -7.38 -2.26 1.10
N ALA A 148 -6.20 -1.91 0.64
CA ALA A 148 -5.66 -0.57 0.72
C ALA A 148 -5.27 -0.10 -0.68
N GLU A 149 -5.65 1.11 -1.03
CA GLU A 149 -5.32 1.73 -2.30
C GLU A 149 -4.50 2.99 -2.06
N LEU A 150 -3.35 3.05 -2.72
CA LEU A 150 -2.57 4.27 -2.78
C LEU A 150 -2.78 4.89 -4.16
N ARG A 151 -3.47 6.02 -4.21
CA ARG A 151 -3.74 6.74 -5.44
C ARG A 151 -2.78 7.92 -5.59
N ASN A 152 -2.19 8.02 -6.75
CA ASN A 152 -1.49 9.23 -7.16
C ASN A 152 -1.98 9.63 -8.58
N PRO A 153 -1.66 10.83 -9.07
CA PRO A 153 -2.13 11.29 -10.39
C PRO A 153 -1.75 10.40 -11.57
N LEU A 154 -0.80 9.48 -11.40
CA LEU A 154 -0.25 8.64 -12.48
C LEU A 154 -0.68 7.17 -12.39
N SER A 155 -1.05 6.70 -11.20
CA SER A 155 -1.37 5.29 -10.98
C SER A 155 -2.14 5.07 -9.68
N SER A 156 -2.79 3.92 -9.58
CA SER A 156 -3.26 3.39 -8.30
C SER A 156 -2.52 2.10 -7.98
N PHE A 157 -2.20 1.90 -6.72
CA PHE A 157 -1.55 0.69 -6.24
C PHE A 157 -2.47 0.01 -5.24
N LEU A 158 -2.97 -1.17 -5.60
CA LEU A 158 -3.91 -1.94 -4.79
C LEU A 158 -3.18 -3.03 -4.00
N VAL A 159 -3.41 -3.06 -2.70
CA VAL A 159 -2.90 -4.07 -1.77
C VAL A 159 -4.06 -4.81 -1.13
N LEU A 160 -3.96 -6.14 -1.01
CA LEU A 160 -4.85 -6.95 -0.18
C LEU A 160 -4.12 -7.33 1.09
N GLY A 161 -4.75 -7.14 2.24
CA GLY A 161 -4.17 -7.41 3.55
C GLY A 161 -4.86 -8.54 4.29
N GLU A 162 -4.08 -9.43 4.87
CA GLU A 162 -4.50 -10.50 5.78
C GLU A 162 -3.90 -10.26 7.16
N CYS A 163 -4.71 -10.14 8.19
CA CYS A 163 -4.30 -9.88 9.56
C CYS A 163 -4.38 -11.15 10.41
N LYS A 164 -3.31 -11.45 11.13
CA LYS A 164 -3.28 -12.60 12.07
C LYS A 164 -2.89 -12.11 13.47
N ARG A 165 -3.91 -11.84 14.29
CA ARG A 165 -3.72 -11.54 15.69
C ARG A 165 -3.43 -12.86 16.44
N TYR A 166 -2.16 -13.22 16.57
CA TYR A 166 -1.68 -14.41 17.26
C TYR A 166 -0.89 -14.04 18.53
N SER A 167 -0.82 -14.98 19.48
CA SER A 167 0.12 -14.88 20.60
C SER A 167 1.55 -14.98 20.10
N ARG A 168 2.49 -14.47 20.87
CA ARG A 168 3.92 -14.42 20.50
C ARG A 168 4.47 -15.76 20.02
N ASP A 169 4.06 -16.85 20.66
CA ASP A 169 4.59 -18.19 20.41
C ASP A 169 3.96 -18.86 19.19
N ARG A 170 2.83 -18.37 18.71
CA ARG A 170 2.15 -18.91 17.54
C ARG A 170 2.58 -18.17 16.28
N LYS A 171 3.49 -18.78 15.53
CA LYS A 171 3.99 -18.18 14.27
C LYS A 171 3.02 -18.39 13.11
N VAL A 172 3.03 -17.43 12.17
CA VAL A 172 2.29 -17.53 10.91
C VAL A 172 3.07 -18.41 9.94
N GLY A 173 2.41 -19.46 9.45
CA GLY A 173 2.98 -20.44 8.52
C GLY A 173 2.86 -20.02 7.06
N VAL A 174 3.51 -20.81 6.21
CA VAL A 174 3.56 -20.58 4.77
C VAL A 174 2.19 -20.73 4.10
N GLU A 175 1.28 -21.51 4.68
CA GLU A 175 -0.08 -21.74 4.16
C GLU A 175 -0.90 -20.44 4.09
N ILE A 176 -0.75 -19.54 5.09
CA ILE A 176 -1.41 -18.24 5.09
C ILE A 176 -0.86 -17.36 3.94
N VAL A 177 0.45 -17.33 3.78
CA VAL A 177 1.09 -16.55 2.72
C VAL A 177 0.69 -17.06 1.33
N ARG A 178 0.61 -18.39 1.15
CA ARG A 178 0.14 -19.00 -0.11
C ARG A 178 -1.33 -18.68 -0.37
N GLY A 179 -2.18 -18.76 0.65
CA GLY A 179 -3.60 -18.43 0.54
C GLY A 179 -3.78 -17.00 0.05
N LEU A 180 -3.16 -16.03 0.72
CA LEU A 180 -3.25 -14.64 0.31
C LEU A 180 -2.62 -14.38 -1.08
N HIS A 181 -1.51 -15.05 -1.41
CA HIS A 181 -0.93 -14.93 -2.75
C HIS A 181 -1.92 -15.36 -3.83
N SER A 182 -2.60 -16.50 -3.67
CA SER A 182 -3.63 -16.96 -4.60
C SER A 182 -4.76 -15.96 -4.75
N VAL A 183 -5.22 -15.40 -3.64
CA VAL A 183 -6.29 -14.36 -3.64
C VAL A 183 -5.81 -13.07 -4.30
N THR A 184 -4.55 -12.67 -4.06
CA THR A 184 -3.93 -11.51 -4.70
C THR A 184 -3.90 -11.63 -6.22
N GLU A 185 -3.50 -12.80 -6.73
CA GLU A 185 -3.48 -13.08 -8.18
C GLU A 185 -4.90 -13.10 -8.77
N THR A 186 -5.83 -13.76 -8.09
CA THR A 186 -7.24 -13.86 -8.54
C THR A 186 -7.92 -12.48 -8.63
N ASN A 187 -7.65 -11.62 -7.66
CA ASN A 187 -8.19 -10.26 -7.63
C ASN A 187 -7.34 -9.26 -8.43
N LYS A 188 -6.25 -9.72 -9.07
CA LYS A 188 -5.34 -8.88 -9.84
C LYS A 188 -4.79 -7.70 -9.04
N ALA A 189 -4.62 -7.87 -7.73
CA ALA A 189 -4.02 -6.86 -6.90
C ALA A 189 -2.50 -6.78 -7.14
N HIS A 190 -1.92 -5.63 -6.88
CA HIS A 190 -0.50 -5.40 -7.10
C HIS A 190 0.34 -6.14 -6.08
N GLN A 191 -0.13 -6.24 -4.84
CA GLN A 191 0.58 -6.89 -3.74
C GLN A 191 -0.41 -7.49 -2.74
N GLY A 192 -0.07 -8.66 -2.16
CA GLY A 192 -0.64 -9.17 -0.93
C GLY A 192 0.27 -8.86 0.26
N ILE A 193 -0.29 -8.57 1.42
CA ILE A 193 0.49 -8.32 2.63
C ILE A 193 -0.11 -9.08 3.82
N VAL A 194 0.69 -9.96 4.44
CA VAL A 194 0.30 -10.61 5.69
C VAL A 194 0.88 -9.84 6.86
N ILE A 195 0.03 -9.49 7.81
CA ILE A 195 0.39 -8.69 8.99
C ILE A 195 0.04 -9.48 10.24
N THR A 196 0.96 -9.56 11.19
CA THR A 196 0.72 -10.34 12.42
C THR A 196 1.25 -9.64 13.66
N SER A 197 0.54 -9.84 14.78
CA SER A 197 1.05 -9.51 16.11
C SER A 197 2.11 -10.51 16.61
N SER A 198 2.45 -11.54 15.84
CA SER A 198 3.47 -12.54 16.15
C SER A 198 4.62 -12.47 15.15
N PHE A 199 5.18 -13.63 14.80
CA PHE A 199 6.31 -13.76 13.87
C PHE A 199 5.97 -14.76 12.76
N PHE A 200 6.78 -14.80 11.71
CA PHE A 200 6.64 -15.77 10.63
C PHE A 200 7.54 -16.98 10.84
N THR A 201 7.12 -18.12 10.28
CA THR A 201 7.99 -19.29 10.17
C THR A 201 9.06 -19.07 9.10
N ALA A 202 10.18 -19.80 9.18
CA ALA A 202 11.22 -19.73 8.14
C ALA A 202 10.66 -20.08 6.75
N GLY A 203 9.72 -21.03 6.65
CA GLY A 203 9.08 -21.40 5.40
C GLY A 203 8.20 -20.28 4.82
N ALA A 204 7.54 -19.47 5.66
CA ALA A 204 6.79 -18.32 5.21
C ALA A 204 7.70 -17.22 4.65
N VAL A 205 8.80 -16.93 5.33
CA VAL A 205 9.80 -15.95 4.91
C VAL A 205 10.46 -16.37 3.59
N GLU A 206 10.85 -17.63 3.48
CA GLU A 206 11.47 -18.16 2.26
C GLU A 206 10.50 -18.09 1.06
N TYR A 207 9.23 -18.46 1.27
CA TYR A 207 8.24 -18.38 0.22
C TYR A 207 8.02 -16.92 -0.24
N GLN A 208 7.93 -15.97 0.69
CA GLN A 208 7.84 -14.55 0.36
C GLN A 208 9.07 -14.07 -0.42
N ARG A 209 10.27 -14.50 -0.03
CA ARG A 209 11.52 -14.14 -0.73
C ARG A 209 11.50 -14.56 -2.20
N VAL A 210 10.95 -15.74 -2.52
CA VAL A 210 10.79 -16.22 -3.91
C VAL A 210 9.81 -15.35 -4.69
N LEU A 211 8.71 -14.90 -4.05
CA LEU A 211 7.69 -14.06 -4.70
C LEU A 211 8.11 -12.59 -4.82
N GLY A 212 9.14 -12.18 -4.08
CA GLY A 212 9.64 -10.81 -4.09
C GLY A 212 8.56 -9.79 -3.71
N PRO A 213 8.42 -8.69 -4.46
CA PRO A 213 7.50 -7.59 -4.11
C PRO A 213 6.02 -7.95 -4.22
N LYS A 214 5.67 -9.11 -4.81
CA LYS A 214 4.27 -9.57 -4.87
C LYS A 214 3.66 -9.84 -3.50
N MET A 215 4.48 -10.21 -2.54
CA MET A 215 4.03 -10.48 -1.18
C MET A 215 4.85 -9.69 -0.16
N GLY A 216 4.17 -9.05 0.78
CA GLY A 216 4.76 -8.40 1.95
C GLY A 216 4.49 -9.20 3.21
N LEU A 217 5.45 -9.21 4.14
CA LEU A 217 5.26 -9.74 5.49
C LEU A 217 5.57 -8.63 6.49
N LYS A 218 4.68 -8.45 7.46
CA LYS A 218 4.84 -7.49 8.55
C LYS A 218 4.57 -8.21 9.87
N ASP A 219 5.59 -8.36 10.67
CA ASP A 219 5.53 -9.04 11.96
C ASP A 219 5.39 -8.05 13.13
N TYR A 220 5.50 -8.59 14.34
CA TYR A 220 5.41 -7.81 15.57
C TYR A 220 6.42 -6.64 15.60
N ASP A 221 7.66 -6.87 15.19
CA ASP A 221 8.70 -5.84 15.23
C ASP A 221 8.44 -4.72 14.22
N ASP A 222 7.92 -5.06 13.03
CA ASP A 222 7.45 -4.09 12.04
C ASP A 222 6.31 -3.21 12.61
N LEU A 223 5.32 -3.84 13.27
CA LEU A 223 4.20 -3.12 13.89
C LEU A 223 4.66 -2.21 15.02
N VAL A 224 5.58 -2.68 15.87
CA VAL A 224 6.20 -1.83 16.91
C VAL A 224 6.87 -0.62 16.29
N ALA A 225 7.65 -0.82 15.23
CA ALA A 225 8.29 0.30 14.51
C ALA A 225 7.25 1.28 13.93
N TRP A 226 6.13 0.79 13.42
CA TRP A 226 5.04 1.64 12.95
C TRP A 226 4.36 2.44 14.06
N LEU A 227 4.16 1.82 15.21
CA LEU A 227 3.56 2.46 16.38
C LEU A 227 4.45 3.54 17.00
N GLN A 228 5.79 3.43 16.88
CA GLN A 228 6.72 4.43 17.43
C GLN A 228 6.45 5.85 16.90
N THR A 229 5.87 5.98 15.69
CA THR A 229 5.51 7.28 15.12
C THR A 229 4.39 8.01 15.87
N PHE A 230 3.69 7.32 16.81
CA PHE A 230 2.62 7.86 17.64
C PHE A 230 3.03 8.08 19.10
N ARG A 231 4.30 7.90 19.41
CA ARG A 231 4.85 8.01 20.76
C ARG A 231 5.22 9.45 21.15
N THR A 232 4.33 10.40 20.87
CA THR A 232 4.51 11.81 21.25
C THR A 232 3.53 12.23 22.33
#